data_c146f0c346cbb3d984ff7341113db0f6
#
_entry.id   c146f0c346cbb3d984ff7341113db0f6
#
_cell.length_a   1.000
_cell.length_b   1.000
_cell.length_c   1.000
_cell.angle_alpha   90.00
_cell.angle_beta   90.00
_cell.angle_gamma   90.00
#
_symmetry.space_group_name_H-M   'P 1'
#
loop_
_entity.id
_entity.type
_entity.pdbx_description
1 polymer ?
#
loop_
_entity_poly.entity_id
_entity_poly.type
_entity_poly.pdbx_seq_one_letter_code
_entity_poly.pdbx_strand_id
1 'polypeptide(L)'
;MQKRFNWSLWTGSILVLLLVVIALVGPIVAPYELDFQEKTRNETVNGKSVIISPPLPPSDAHLFGTDKWGYDLLTLLLHGAPYTVFVTLAIAAVRVVLGSVIGLYIGIQDKPQRWWLAIENAWGYMPIFIPVYFLLKGVSINPLMPTSTLVTLFIGVVAVLGAPSVASSIRQKTEQIKDTQYVLAATSLGAGREQIIFRHILPHLKEQLIIILVTEMVAIMTLMGLLGMFDLFVGGTKMTTDPVIYHSITHEWAGLLGSYRGFVYSNFTWIFLTPLIAFVVAVGSFSLLAKGLREKFEQTYHRTPFI
;
A
#
# COMPACT_ATOMS: atom_id res chain seq x y z
N MET A 1 26.26 23.22 -14.39
CA MET A 1 25.38 22.04 -14.55
C MET A 1 23.93 22.48 -14.51
N GLN A 2 23.16 22.32 -15.58
CA GLN A 2 21.75 22.67 -15.64
C GLN A 2 20.96 21.82 -14.63
N LYS A 3 20.14 22.47 -13.81
CA LYS A 3 19.16 21.77 -12.95
C LYS A 3 18.19 21.01 -13.86
N ARG A 4 18.40 19.70 -14.06
CA ARG A 4 17.39 18.88 -14.74
C ARG A 4 16.12 18.92 -13.89
N PHE A 5 15.02 19.32 -14.50
CA PHE A 5 13.71 19.33 -13.85
C PHE A 5 13.34 17.88 -13.50
N ASN A 6 13.02 17.61 -12.23
CA ASN A 6 12.68 16.27 -11.76
C ASN A 6 11.19 15.99 -12.04
N TRP A 7 10.90 15.53 -13.25
CA TRP A 7 9.55 15.18 -13.67
C TRP A 7 8.93 14.10 -12.80
N SER A 8 9.71 13.08 -12.40
CA SER A 8 9.23 11.97 -11.56
C SER A 8 8.70 12.47 -10.22
N LEU A 9 9.39 13.44 -9.60
CA LEU A 9 8.97 14.02 -8.33
C LEU A 9 7.68 14.81 -8.46
N TRP A 10 7.59 15.70 -9.44
CA TRP A 10 6.43 16.56 -9.61
C TRP A 10 5.19 15.78 -10.02
N THR A 11 5.28 14.92 -11.02
CA THR A 11 4.16 14.09 -11.45
C THR A 11 3.72 13.12 -10.36
N GLY A 12 4.67 12.44 -9.69
CA GLY A 12 4.38 11.56 -8.57
C GLY A 12 3.71 12.30 -7.41
N SER A 13 4.21 13.49 -7.04
CA SER A 13 3.60 14.29 -5.96
C SER A 13 2.17 14.74 -6.27
N ILE A 14 1.90 15.20 -7.50
CA ILE A 14 0.56 15.62 -7.92
C ILE A 14 -0.40 14.42 -7.90
N LEU A 15 0.01 13.28 -8.46
CA LEU A 15 -0.83 12.08 -8.49
C LEU A 15 -1.12 11.54 -7.09
N VAL A 16 -0.11 11.49 -6.22
CA VAL A 16 -0.30 11.07 -4.82
C VAL A 16 -1.20 12.03 -4.06
N LEU A 17 -1.04 13.35 -4.27
CA LEU A 17 -1.94 14.34 -3.66
C LEU A 17 -3.39 14.12 -4.13
N LEU A 18 -3.60 13.88 -5.42
CA LEU A 18 -4.92 13.59 -5.97
C LEU A 18 -5.51 12.29 -5.37
N LEU A 19 -4.70 11.24 -5.22
CA LEU A 19 -5.14 10.00 -4.57
C LEU A 19 -5.52 10.21 -3.10
N VAL A 20 -4.76 11.03 -2.36
CA VAL A 20 -5.10 11.38 -0.97
C VAL A 20 -6.39 12.18 -0.91
N VAL A 21 -6.61 13.13 -1.83
CA VAL A 21 -7.87 13.88 -1.92
C VAL A 21 -9.03 12.93 -2.23
N ILE A 22 -8.88 12.03 -3.19
CA ILE A 22 -9.90 11.00 -3.51
C ILE A 22 -10.18 10.12 -2.27
N ALA A 23 -9.15 9.72 -1.53
CA ALA A 23 -9.33 8.91 -0.34
C ALA A 23 -10.06 9.65 0.80
N LEU A 24 -9.90 10.98 0.90
CA LEU A 24 -10.57 11.78 1.94
C LEU A 24 -11.99 12.18 1.55
N VAL A 25 -12.18 12.59 0.32
CA VAL A 25 -13.43 13.21 -0.16
C VAL A 25 -14.32 12.21 -0.90
N GLY A 26 -13.73 11.15 -1.47
CA GLY A 26 -14.42 10.17 -2.31
C GLY A 26 -15.69 9.60 -1.70
N PRO A 27 -15.69 9.09 -0.46
CA PRO A 27 -16.90 8.55 0.16
C PRO A 27 -18.03 9.58 0.32
N ILE A 28 -17.69 10.88 0.38
CA ILE A 28 -18.66 11.98 0.57
C ILE A 28 -19.30 12.38 -0.77
N VAL A 29 -18.51 12.32 -1.86
CA VAL A 29 -18.96 12.73 -3.20
C VAL A 29 -19.40 11.56 -4.07
N ALA A 30 -19.43 10.35 -3.51
CA ALA A 30 -19.90 9.16 -4.21
C ALA A 30 -21.32 9.38 -4.76
N PRO A 31 -21.60 9.03 -6.02
CA PRO A 31 -22.88 9.33 -6.65
C PRO A 31 -24.04 8.55 -6.05
N TYR A 32 -23.79 7.40 -5.43
CA TYR A 32 -24.79 6.55 -4.82
C TYR A 32 -24.37 6.15 -3.38
N GLU A 33 -25.35 5.71 -2.58
CA GLU A 33 -25.07 5.05 -1.30
C GLU A 33 -24.41 3.69 -1.54
N LEU A 34 -23.60 3.23 -0.57
CA LEU A 34 -22.79 2.00 -0.73
C LEU A 34 -23.66 0.73 -0.88
N ASP A 35 -24.86 0.73 -0.32
CA ASP A 35 -25.84 -0.35 -0.38
C ASP A 35 -26.83 -0.22 -1.55
N PHE A 36 -26.74 0.87 -2.33
CA PHE A 36 -27.57 1.04 -3.53
C PHE A 36 -27.24 -0.02 -4.57
N GLN A 37 -28.26 -0.70 -5.04
CA GLN A 37 -28.18 -1.70 -6.11
C GLN A 37 -29.19 -1.40 -7.21
N GLU A 38 -28.71 -1.29 -8.43
CA GLU A 38 -29.56 -1.22 -9.59
C GLU A 38 -30.29 -2.56 -9.79
N LYS A 39 -31.62 -2.51 -9.84
CA LYS A 39 -32.44 -3.71 -9.97
C LYS A 39 -32.87 -3.92 -11.43
N THR A 40 -33.16 -5.18 -11.78
CA THR A 40 -33.77 -5.51 -13.07
C THR A 40 -35.07 -4.75 -13.22
N ARG A 41 -35.21 -4.03 -14.33
CA ARG A 41 -36.42 -3.26 -14.67
C ARG A 41 -36.85 -3.51 -16.11
N ASN A 42 -38.16 -3.41 -16.35
CA ASN A 42 -38.70 -3.40 -17.70
C ASN A 42 -38.79 -1.96 -18.20
N GLU A 43 -38.16 -1.68 -19.32
CA GLU A 43 -38.18 -0.36 -19.94
C GLU A 43 -38.77 -0.48 -21.37
N THR A 44 -39.62 0.45 -21.74
CA THR A 44 -40.20 0.47 -23.09
C THR A 44 -39.33 1.32 -24.00
N VAL A 45 -38.50 0.69 -24.82
CA VAL A 45 -37.68 1.35 -25.82
C VAL A 45 -38.25 1.12 -27.19
N ASN A 46 -38.60 2.21 -27.90
CA ASN A 46 -39.20 2.15 -29.26
C ASN A 46 -40.48 1.28 -29.33
N GLY A 47 -41.33 1.31 -28.30
CA GLY A 47 -42.57 0.54 -28.25
C GLY A 47 -42.42 -0.96 -27.98
N LYS A 48 -41.19 -1.42 -27.67
CA LYS A 48 -40.90 -2.80 -27.25
C LYS A 48 -40.48 -2.81 -25.79
N SER A 49 -41.02 -3.73 -25.01
CA SER A 49 -40.58 -3.95 -23.64
C SER A 49 -39.21 -4.65 -23.66
N VAL A 50 -38.19 -4.00 -23.09
CA VAL A 50 -36.82 -4.53 -22.97
C VAL A 50 -36.52 -4.68 -21.48
N ILE A 51 -36.02 -5.84 -21.12
CA ILE A 51 -35.55 -6.09 -19.74
C ILE A 51 -34.12 -5.55 -19.60
N ILE A 52 -33.95 -4.56 -18.74
CA ILE A 52 -32.64 -4.03 -18.38
C ILE A 52 -32.25 -4.64 -17.04
N SER A 53 -31.14 -5.36 -17.03
CA SER A 53 -30.58 -6.00 -15.80
C SER A 53 -29.10 -5.79 -15.68
N PRO A 54 -28.55 -5.66 -14.46
CA PRO A 54 -27.10 -5.66 -14.24
C PRO A 54 -26.42 -6.93 -14.78
N PRO A 55 -25.16 -6.81 -15.24
CA PRO A 55 -24.30 -5.62 -15.18
C PRO A 55 -24.62 -4.61 -16.30
N LEU A 56 -24.73 -3.33 -15.94
CA LEU A 56 -24.94 -2.24 -16.88
C LEU A 56 -23.60 -1.66 -17.37
N PRO A 57 -23.47 -1.37 -18.67
CA PRO A 57 -22.27 -0.75 -19.21
C PRO A 57 -22.10 0.69 -18.72
N PRO A 58 -20.90 1.28 -18.87
CA PRO A 58 -20.67 2.70 -18.62
C PRO A 58 -21.69 3.58 -19.31
N SER A 59 -22.27 4.54 -18.58
CA SER A 59 -23.34 5.44 -19.03
C SER A 59 -23.32 6.74 -18.20
N ASP A 60 -24.15 7.72 -18.55
CA ASP A 60 -24.26 8.96 -17.78
C ASP A 60 -24.76 8.72 -16.34
N ALA A 61 -25.58 7.70 -16.12
CA ALA A 61 -26.02 7.31 -14.77
C ALA A 61 -24.92 6.57 -14.00
N HIS A 62 -24.13 5.74 -14.67
CA HIS A 62 -23.06 4.93 -14.10
C HIS A 62 -21.78 5.11 -14.89
N LEU A 63 -20.94 6.09 -14.53
CA LEU A 63 -19.75 6.48 -15.29
C LEU A 63 -18.82 5.31 -15.62
N PHE A 64 -18.65 4.37 -14.70
CA PHE A 64 -17.83 3.16 -14.89
C PHE A 64 -18.68 1.90 -15.05
N GLY A 65 -20.01 2.06 -15.17
CA GLY A 65 -20.93 0.95 -15.21
C GLY A 65 -21.22 0.35 -13.83
N THR A 66 -21.96 -0.76 -13.82
CA THR A 66 -22.26 -1.51 -12.61
C THR A 66 -21.58 -2.88 -12.61
N ASP A 67 -21.44 -3.46 -11.43
CA ASP A 67 -21.09 -4.87 -11.30
C ASP A 67 -22.29 -5.79 -11.58
N LYS A 68 -22.11 -7.10 -11.46
CA LYS A 68 -23.15 -8.09 -11.72
C LYS A 68 -24.30 -8.07 -10.70
N TRP A 69 -24.12 -7.44 -9.55
CA TRP A 69 -25.17 -7.29 -8.53
C TRP A 69 -25.85 -5.92 -8.58
N GLY A 70 -25.42 -5.04 -9.51
CA GLY A 70 -25.98 -3.70 -9.68
C GLY A 70 -25.32 -2.63 -8.82
N TYR A 71 -24.19 -2.89 -8.19
CA TYR A 71 -23.44 -1.86 -7.49
C TYR A 71 -22.69 -0.97 -8.48
N ASP A 72 -22.75 0.34 -8.27
CA ASP A 72 -22.01 1.31 -9.08
C ASP A 72 -20.51 1.24 -8.82
N LEU A 73 -19.72 0.98 -9.86
CA LEU A 73 -18.28 0.77 -9.73
C LEU A 73 -17.51 2.02 -9.28
N LEU A 74 -17.96 3.22 -9.67
CA LEU A 74 -17.35 4.47 -9.19
C LEU A 74 -17.57 4.63 -7.68
N THR A 75 -18.78 4.39 -7.21
CA THR A 75 -19.11 4.44 -5.77
C THR A 75 -18.25 3.46 -4.98
N LEU A 76 -18.10 2.21 -5.44
CA LEU A 76 -17.26 1.23 -4.78
C LEU A 76 -15.79 1.66 -4.71
N LEU A 77 -15.25 2.21 -5.82
CA LEU A 77 -13.87 2.72 -5.86
C LEU A 77 -13.66 3.89 -4.89
N LEU A 78 -14.60 4.83 -4.84
CA LEU A 78 -14.50 5.99 -3.95
C LEU A 78 -14.55 5.58 -2.47
N HIS A 79 -15.41 4.62 -2.11
CA HIS A 79 -15.47 4.09 -0.74
C HIS A 79 -14.28 3.17 -0.40
N GLY A 80 -13.69 2.50 -1.38
CA GLY A 80 -12.50 1.67 -1.18
C GLY A 80 -11.18 2.44 -1.10
N ALA A 81 -11.13 3.67 -1.64
CA ALA A 81 -9.93 4.49 -1.69
C ALA A 81 -9.29 4.77 -0.31
N PRO A 82 -10.05 5.12 0.76
CA PRO A 82 -9.50 5.30 2.11
C PRO A 82 -8.75 4.07 2.61
N TYR A 83 -9.32 2.89 2.42
CA TYR A 83 -8.69 1.65 2.85
C TYR A 83 -7.42 1.35 2.05
N THR A 84 -7.44 1.56 0.73
CA THR A 84 -6.25 1.37 -0.11
C THR A 84 -5.11 2.31 0.29
N VAL A 85 -5.38 3.60 0.50
CA VAL A 85 -4.35 4.61 0.75
C VAL A 85 -3.92 4.62 2.22
N PHE A 86 -4.88 4.73 3.17
CA PHE A 86 -4.54 4.95 4.58
C PHE A 86 -4.11 3.68 5.30
N VAL A 87 -4.65 2.50 4.96
CA VAL A 87 -4.15 1.24 5.54
C VAL A 87 -2.73 0.98 5.07
N THR A 88 -2.44 1.21 3.78
CA THR A 88 -1.08 1.09 3.24
C THR A 88 -0.11 2.05 3.94
N LEU A 89 -0.51 3.32 4.13
CA LEU A 89 0.29 4.31 4.85
C LEU A 89 0.52 3.91 6.32
N ALA A 90 -0.53 3.44 7.00
CA ALA A 90 -0.43 2.99 8.40
C ALA A 90 0.56 1.84 8.56
N ILE A 91 0.47 0.82 7.69
CA ILE A 91 1.40 -0.31 7.70
C ILE A 91 2.83 0.17 7.42
N ALA A 92 3.03 1.02 6.39
CA ALA A 92 4.34 1.55 6.05
C ALA A 92 4.95 2.37 7.20
N ALA A 93 4.15 3.23 7.84
CA ALA A 93 4.58 4.02 8.99
C ALA A 93 5.02 3.13 10.16
N VAL A 94 4.22 2.13 10.53
CA VAL A 94 4.56 1.18 11.60
C VAL A 94 5.83 0.39 11.26
N ARG A 95 5.98 -0.09 10.02
CA ARG A 95 7.21 -0.77 9.56
C ARG A 95 8.44 0.13 9.68
N VAL A 96 8.32 1.38 9.23
CA VAL A 96 9.44 2.33 9.29
C VAL A 96 9.81 2.64 10.74
N VAL A 97 8.84 2.83 11.61
CA VAL A 97 9.13 3.05 13.05
C VAL A 97 9.80 1.83 13.69
N LEU A 98 9.21 0.64 13.57
CA LEU A 98 9.77 -0.59 14.14
C LEU A 98 11.13 -0.91 13.52
N GLY A 99 11.24 -0.85 12.20
CA GLY A 99 12.48 -1.11 11.47
C GLY A 99 13.57 -0.10 11.82
N SER A 100 13.23 1.18 12.03
CA SER A 100 14.18 2.21 12.44
C SER A 100 14.75 1.93 13.83
N VAL A 101 13.89 1.65 14.80
CA VAL A 101 14.33 1.30 16.14
C VAL A 101 15.26 0.10 16.10
N ILE A 102 14.83 -1.01 15.51
CA ILE A 102 15.62 -2.23 15.43
C ILE A 102 16.93 -2.00 14.65
N GLY A 103 16.85 -1.39 13.47
CA GLY A 103 17.99 -1.18 12.58
C GLY A 103 19.05 -0.24 13.15
N LEU A 104 18.64 0.84 13.83
CA LEU A 104 19.56 1.77 14.50
C LEU A 104 20.33 1.09 15.65
N TYR A 105 19.59 0.39 16.54
CA TYR A 105 20.24 -0.24 17.71
C TYR A 105 21.12 -1.44 17.35
N ILE A 106 20.83 -2.14 16.26
CA ILE A 106 21.70 -3.21 15.78
C ILE A 106 22.87 -2.65 14.98
N GLY A 107 22.64 -1.65 14.10
CA GLY A 107 23.66 -1.06 13.25
C GLY A 107 24.74 -0.29 14.00
N ILE A 108 24.44 0.29 15.18
CA ILE A 108 25.42 0.97 16.00
C ILE A 108 26.43 0.02 16.68
N GLN A 109 26.11 -1.27 16.77
CA GLN A 109 27.00 -2.24 17.41
C GLN A 109 28.23 -2.47 16.55
N ASP A 110 29.41 -2.72 17.23
CA ASP A 110 30.68 -2.97 16.53
C ASP A 110 30.67 -4.32 15.80
N LYS A 111 29.93 -5.27 16.33
CA LYS A 111 29.73 -6.58 15.71
C LYS A 111 28.23 -6.93 15.75
N PRO A 112 27.56 -6.98 14.60
CA PRO A 112 26.16 -7.40 14.57
C PRO A 112 26.04 -8.83 15.10
N GLN A 113 25.00 -9.08 15.88
CA GLN A 113 24.79 -10.39 16.50
C GLN A 113 24.50 -11.43 15.42
N ARG A 114 25.19 -12.57 15.44
CA ARG A 114 25.08 -13.65 14.44
C ARG A 114 23.64 -14.15 14.27
N TRP A 115 22.88 -14.20 15.36
CA TRP A 115 21.48 -14.64 15.30
C TRP A 115 20.60 -13.66 14.50
N TRP A 116 20.87 -12.35 14.61
CA TRP A 116 20.14 -11.34 13.83
C TRP A 116 20.42 -11.50 12.33
N LEU A 117 21.70 -11.64 11.96
CA LEU A 117 22.06 -11.87 10.55
C LEU A 117 21.44 -13.15 9.99
N ALA A 118 21.32 -14.20 10.81
CA ALA A 118 20.65 -15.44 10.42
C ALA A 118 19.14 -15.20 10.17
N ILE A 119 18.46 -14.45 11.04
CA ILE A 119 17.04 -14.06 10.84
C ILE A 119 16.89 -13.20 9.58
N GLU A 120 17.71 -12.17 9.43
CA GLU A 120 17.70 -11.26 8.29
C GLU A 120 17.84 -12.03 6.96
N ASN A 121 18.81 -12.93 6.88
CA ASN A 121 19.02 -13.77 5.71
C ASN A 121 17.85 -14.72 5.46
N ALA A 122 17.37 -15.43 6.47
CA ALA A 122 16.24 -16.35 6.33
C ALA A 122 14.96 -15.60 5.90
N TRP A 123 14.72 -14.42 6.47
CA TRP A 123 13.55 -13.59 6.15
C TRP A 123 13.60 -13.02 4.73
N GLY A 124 14.80 -12.68 4.25
CA GLY A 124 15.00 -12.17 2.89
C GLY A 124 14.64 -13.15 1.78
N TYR A 125 14.70 -14.47 2.05
CA TYR A 125 14.32 -15.52 1.10
C TYR A 125 12.85 -15.92 1.20
N MET A 126 12.16 -15.58 2.28
CA MET A 126 10.76 -15.98 2.47
C MET A 126 9.81 -14.94 1.89
N PRO A 127 8.96 -15.29 0.89
CA PRO A 127 7.94 -14.38 0.40
C PRO A 127 6.95 -14.03 1.54
N ILE A 128 6.90 -12.76 1.93
CA ILE A 128 6.06 -12.28 3.04
C ILE A 128 4.56 -12.60 2.84
N PHE A 129 4.13 -12.75 1.60
CA PHE A 129 2.79 -13.18 1.24
C PHE A 129 2.37 -14.47 1.96
N ILE A 130 3.28 -15.46 2.04
CA ILE A 130 2.98 -16.79 2.59
C ILE A 130 2.56 -16.71 4.07
N PRO A 131 3.39 -16.20 5.00
CA PRO A 131 3.00 -16.12 6.40
C PRO A 131 1.80 -15.20 6.64
N VAL A 132 1.68 -14.07 5.93
CA VAL A 132 0.52 -13.19 6.04
C VAL A 132 -0.77 -13.92 5.66
N TYR A 133 -0.75 -14.64 4.53
CA TYR A 133 -1.89 -15.40 4.05
C TYR A 133 -2.34 -16.45 5.07
N PHE A 134 -1.44 -17.30 5.55
CA PHE A 134 -1.80 -18.37 6.49
C PHE A 134 -2.25 -17.85 7.85
N LEU A 135 -1.69 -16.75 8.35
CA LEU A 135 -2.10 -16.17 9.63
C LEU A 135 -3.48 -15.50 9.56
N LEU A 136 -3.82 -14.89 8.42
CA LEU A 136 -5.04 -14.09 8.32
C LEU A 136 -6.21 -14.83 7.65
N LYS A 137 -5.96 -15.84 6.82
CA LYS A 137 -7.01 -16.51 6.04
C LYS A 137 -8.14 -17.06 6.90
N GLY A 138 -7.79 -17.71 8.01
CA GLY A 138 -8.77 -18.36 8.91
C GLY A 138 -9.71 -17.37 9.62
N VAL A 139 -9.26 -16.13 9.87
CA VAL A 139 -10.05 -15.10 10.56
C VAL A 139 -10.73 -14.13 9.61
N SER A 140 -10.33 -14.12 8.35
CA SER A 140 -10.81 -13.14 7.34
C SER A 140 -12.05 -13.58 6.58
N ILE A 141 -12.33 -14.90 6.46
CA ILE A 141 -13.48 -15.39 5.69
C ILE A 141 -14.72 -15.44 6.60
N ASN A 142 -15.80 -14.79 6.16
CA ASN A 142 -17.06 -14.66 6.90
C ASN A 142 -16.81 -14.31 8.38
N PRO A 143 -16.09 -13.20 8.63
CA PRO A 143 -15.59 -12.90 9.96
C PRO A 143 -16.73 -12.60 10.95
N LEU A 144 -16.55 -13.06 12.17
CA LEU A 144 -17.43 -12.70 13.31
C LEU A 144 -16.99 -11.37 13.97
N MET A 145 -15.76 -10.91 13.66
CA MET A 145 -15.20 -9.68 14.21
C MET A 145 -15.63 -8.47 13.38
N PRO A 146 -15.76 -7.28 14.01
CA PRO A 146 -16.02 -6.05 13.27
C PRO A 146 -14.88 -5.71 12.31
N THR A 147 -15.21 -5.05 11.20
CA THR A 147 -14.27 -4.68 10.14
C THR A 147 -13.07 -3.87 10.66
N SER A 148 -13.29 -2.96 11.63
CA SER A 148 -12.22 -2.18 12.25
C SER A 148 -11.17 -3.04 12.95
N THR A 149 -11.60 -4.08 13.67
CA THR A 149 -10.69 -5.04 14.32
C THR A 149 -9.87 -5.82 13.30
N LEU A 150 -10.50 -6.26 12.20
CA LEU A 150 -9.81 -6.97 11.13
C LEU A 150 -8.80 -6.10 10.38
N VAL A 151 -9.15 -4.83 10.13
CA VAL A 151 -8.21 -3.86 9.56
C VAL A 151 -7.02 -3.66 10.48
N THR A 152 -7.26 -3.49 11.78
CA THR A 152 -6.17 -3.32 12.77
C THR A 152 -5.30 -4.57 12.85
N LEU A 153 -5.90 -5.76 12.85
CA LEU A 153 -5.18 -7.03 12.82
C LEU A 153 -4.33 -7.16 11.55
N PHE A 154 -4.90 -6.82 10.39
CA PHE A 154 -4.20 -6.81 9.12
C PHE A 154 -2.98 -5.87 9.18
N ILE A 155 -3.18 -4.62 9.66
CA ILE A 155 -2.09 -3.65 9.84
C ILE A 155 -0.99 -4.24 10.75
N GLY A 156 -1.35 -4.79 11.90
CA GLY A 156 -0.40 -5.34 12.86
C GLY A 156 0.41 -6.50 12.30
N VAL A 157 -0.25 -7.51 11.72
CA VAL A 157 0.42 -8.68 11.15
C VAL A 157 1.34 -8.29 10.01
N VAL A 158 0.84 -7.50 9.04
CA VAL A 158 1.64 -7.10 7.86
C VAL A 158 2.80 -6.19 8.27
N ALA A 159 2.60 -5.30 9.26
CA ALA A 159 3.67 -4.43 9.74
C ALA A 159 4.76 -5.21 10.45
N VAL A 160 4.43 -6.08 11.39
CA VAL A 160 5.40 -6.86 12.16
C VAL A 160 6.20 -7.80 11.26
N LEU A 161 5.53 -8.52 10.37
CA LEU A 161 6.20 -9.42 9.43
C LEU A 161 7.07 -8.68 8.40
N GLY A 162 6.76 -7.44 8.05
CA GLY A 162 7.55 -6.64 7.13
C GLY A 162 8.68 -5.83 7.78
N ALA A 163 8.66 -5.63 9.11
CA ALA A 163 9.64 -4.82 9.82
C ALA A 163 11.10 -5.29 9.66
N PRO A 164 11.43 -6.61 9.59
CA PRO A 164 12.80 -7.05 9.40
C PRO A 164 13.47 -6.54 8.12
N SER A 165 12.74 -6.41 7.01
CA SER A 165 13.30 -5.89 5.76
C SER A 165 13.70 -4.42 5.87
N VAL A 166 12.86 -3.61 6.53
CA VAL A 166 13.15 -2.20 6.83
C VAL A 166 14.32 -2.09 7.82
N ALA A 167 14.32 -2.92 8.86
CA ALA A 167 15.39 -2.95 9.85
C ALA A 167 16.76 -3.26 9.21
N SER A 168 16.82 -4.21 8.27
CA SER A 168 18.02 -4.52 7.49
C SER A 168 18.52 -3.30 6.71
N SER A 169 17.63 -2.63 5.99
CA SER A 169 17.99 -1.44 5.20
C SER A 169 18.53 -0.31 6.07
N ILE A 170 17.91 -0.08 7.22
CA ILE A 170 18.34 0.97 8.18
C ILE A 170 19.63 0.58 8.89
N ARG A 171 19.78 -0.70 9.27
CA ARG A 171 21.03 -1.22 9.85
C ARG A 171 22.22 -0.96 8.92
N GLN A 172 22.12 -1.38 7.67
CA GLN A 172 23.18 -1.19 6.68
C GLN A 172 23.55 0.29 6.51
N LYS A 173 22.56 1.17 6.50
CA LYS A 173 22.79 2.61 6.40
C LYS A 173 23.39 3.19 7.67
N THR A 174 22.98 2.71 8.83
CA THR A 174 23.56 3.07 10.13
C THR A 174 25.04 2.70 10.22
N GLU A 175 25.40 1.50 9.78
CA GLU A 175 26.80 1.06 9.72
C GLU A 175 27.64 1.98 8.80
N GLN A 176 27.13 2.34 7.62
CA GLN A 176 27.83 3.26 6.71
C GLN A 176 28.06 4.64 7.34
N ILE A 177 27.08 5.18 8.08
CA ILE A 177 27.21 6.49 8.73
C ILE A 177 28.11 6.40 9.95
N LYS A 178 28.05 5.33 10.73
CA LYS A 178 28.88 5.10 11.91
C LYS A 178 30.39 5.19 11.60
N ASP A 179 30.78 4.67 10.43
CA ASP A 179 32.18 4.64 10.00
C ASP A 179 32.71 5.98 9.42
N THR A 180 31.88 7.03 9.43
CA THR A 180 32.30 8.37 9.00
C THR A 180 33.19 9.06 10.03
N GLN A 181 34.10 9.90 9.53
CA GLN A 181 35.11 10.55 10.38
C GLN A 181 34.53 11.38 11.53
N TYR A 182 33.41 12.10 11.29
CA TYR A 182 32.77 12.92 12.32
C TYR A 182 32.11 12.08 13.42
N VAL A 183 31.61 10.89 13.13
CA VAL A 183 31.08 9.97 14.14
C VAL A 183 32.21 9.33 14.93
N LEU A 184 33.29 8.93 14.26
CA LEU A 184 34.47 8.39 14.91
C LEU A 184 35.13 9.42 15.86
N ALA A 185 35.20 10.70 15.43
CA ALA A 185 35.69 11.79 16.29
C ALA A 185 34.78 11.98 17.51
N ALA A 186 33.47 11.98 17.36
CA ALA A 186 32.50 12.08 18.46
C ALA A 186 32.66 10.90 19.44
N THR A 187 32.87 9.69 18.94
CA THR A 187 33.12 8.49 19.76
C THR A 187 34.41 8.61 20.52
N SER A 188 35.51 9.10 19.89
CA SER A 188 36.83 9.32 20.54
C SER A 188 36.76 10.37 21.65
N LEU A 189 35.82 11.32 21.56
CA LEU A 189 35.54 12.32 22.59
C LEU A 189 34.61 11.79 23.70
N GLY A 190 34.23 10.50 23.67
CA GLY A 190 33.44 9.87 24.72
C GLY A 190 31.92 9.95 24.51
N ALA A 191 31.44 10.27 23.29
CA ALA A 191 30.01 10.27 23.02
C ALA A 191 29.40 8.86 23.19
N GLY A 192 28.33 8.75 23.99
CA GLY A 192 27.62 7.51 24.22
C GLY A 192 26.76 7.11 23.00
N ARG A 193 26.36 5.83 22.92
CA ARG A 193 25.59 5.24 21.82
C ARG A 193 24.32 6.02 21.52
N GLU A 194 23.54 6.37 22.54
CA GLU A 194 22.28 7.16 22.39
C GLU A 194 22.57 8.52 21.75
N GLN A 195 23.63 9.20 22.22
CA GLN A 195 24.03 10.49 21.68
C GLN A 195 24.41 10.38 20.18
N ILE A 196 25.15 9.32 19.82
CA ILE A 196 25.53 9.05 18.43
C ILE A 196 24.29 8.79 17.56
N ILE A 197 23.36 7.92 18.03
CA ILE A 197 22.12 7.61 17.31
C ILE A 197 21.31 8.89 17.07
N PHE A 198 20.95 9.61 18.13
CA PHE A 198 19.98 10.71 18.01
C PHE A 198 20.58 12.01 17.48
N ARG A 199 21.85 12.30 17.73
CA ARG A 199 22.50 13.56 17.29
C ARG A 199 23.27 13.45 15.98
N HIS A 200 23.77 12.25 15.64
CA HIS A 200 24.64 12.09 14.47
C HIS A 200 24.01 11.21 13.39
N ILE A 201 23.42 10.07 13.72
CA ILE A 201 22.93 9.11 12.71
C ILE A 201 21.52 9.48 12.25
N LEU A 202 20.56 9.59 13.16
CA LEU A 202 19.13 9.80 12.81
C LEU A 202 18.88 11.06 11.97
N PRO A 203 19.53 12.22 12.22
CA PRO A 203 19.35 13.39 11.36
C PRO A 203 19.82 13.17 9.91
N HIS A 204 20.83 12.32 9.68
CA HIS A 204 21.29 11.96 8.34
C HIS A 204 20.41 10.92 7.65
N LEU A 205 19.63 10.14 8.42
CA LEU A 205 18.72 9.14 7.89
C LEU A 205 17.37 9.69 7.48
N LYS A 206 16.98 10.90 7.89
CA LYS A 206 15.63 11.45 7.68
C LYS A 206 15.15 11.40 6.23
N GLU A 207 16.03 11.72 5.28
CA GLU A 207 15.71 11.69 3.86
C GLU A 207 15.52 10.25 3.37
N GLN A 208 16.38 9.34 3.83
CA GLN A 208 16.26 7.92 3.54
C GLN A 208 14.98 7.31 4.13
N LEU A 209 14.56 7.73 5.33
CA LEU A 209 13.33 7.26 5.96
C LEU A 209 12.09 7.64 5.14
N ILE A 210 12.06 8.84 4.55
CA ILE A 210 10.98 9.26 3.67
C ILE A 210 10.93 8.39 2.40
N ILE A 211 12.09 8.11 1.80
CA ILE A 211 12.18 7.22 0.62
C ILE A 211 11.70 5.81 0.98
N ILE A 212 12.13 5.27 2.12
CA ILE A 212 11.72 3.96 2.60
C ILE A 212 10.20 3.94 2.82
N LEU A 213 9.62 4.95 3.47
CA LEU A 213 8.18 5.04 3.71
C LEU A 213 7.38 4.91 2.41
N VAL A 214 7.73 5.70 1.40
CA VAL A 214 7.01 5.68 0.11
C VAL A 214 7.27 4.36 -0.64
N THR A 215 8.47 3.81 -0.57
CA THR A 215 8.80 2.51 -1.19
C THR A 215 8.05 1.36 -0.52
N GLU A 216 7.91 1.38 0.82
CA GLU A 216 7.12 0.41 1.56
C GLU A 216 5.63 0.49 1.19
N MET A 217 5.07 1.69 0.94
CA MET A 217 3.70 1.80 0.46
C MET A 217 3.49 1.04 -0.87
N VAL A 218 4.43 1.15 -1.80
CA VAL A 218 4.39 0.39 -3.07
C VAL A 218 4.45 -1.12 -2.81
N ALA A 219 5.35 -1.55 -1.94
CA ALA A 219 5.50 -2.97 -1.61
C ALA A 219 4.26 -3.54 -0.92
N ILE A 220 3.62 -2.77 -0.02
CA ILE A 220 2.40 -3.17 0.68
C ILE A 220 1.22 -3.23 -0.28
N MET A 221 1.05 -2.24 -1.17
CA MET A 221 0.00 -2.30 -2.21
C MET A 221 0.18 -3.55 -3.08
N THR A 222 1.40 -3.84 -3.51
CA THR A 222 1.69 -5.06 -4.29
C THR A 222 1.33 -6.32 -3.51
N LEU A 223 1.66 -6.37 -2.21
CA LEU A 223 1.26 -7.47 -1.32
C LEU A 223 -0.26 -7.60 -1.22
N MET A 224 -0.99 -6.48 -1.04
CA MET A 224 -2.45 -6.47 -1.01
C MET A 224 -3.03 -7.00 -2.33
N GLY A 225 -2.46 -6.61 -3.48
CA GLY A 225 -2.84 -7.15 -4.79
C GLY A 225 -2.67 -8.67 -4.87
N LEU A 226 -1.54 -9.20 -4.40
CA LEU A 226 -1.32 -10.65 -4.32
C LEU A 226 -2.32 -11.33 -3.40
N LEU A 227 -2.53 -10.82 -2.19
CA LEU A 227 -3.50 -11.36 -1.24
C LEU A 227 -4.92 -11.34 -1.80
N GLY A 228 -5.28 -10.27 -2.50
CA GLY A 228 -6.57 -10.13 -3.18
C GLY A 228 -6.81 -11.24 -4.20
N MET A 229 -5.79 -11.64 -4.96
CA MET A 229 -5.90 -12.74 -5.92
C MET A 229 -6.16 -14.11 -5.25
N PHE A 230 -5.86 -14.24 -3.96
CA PHE A 230 -6.13 -15.43 -3.14
C PHE A 230 -7.32 -15.25 -2.19
N ASP A 231 -8.21 -14.31 -2.50
CA ASP A 231 -9.45 -14.04 -1.75
C ASP A 231 -9.22 -13.69 -0.27
N LEU A 232 -8.12 -12.99 0.01
CA LEU A 232 -7.85 -12.41 1.31
C LEU A 232 -7.83 -10.89 1.17
N PHE A 233 -8.87 -10.24 1.69
CA PHE A 233 -9.09 -8.80 1.56
C PHE A 233 -8.89 -8.07 2.88
N VAL A 234 -8.50 -6.81 2.80
CA VAL A 234 -8.38 -5.94 3.98
C VAL A 234 -9.75 -5.75 4.63
N GLY A 235 -9.84 -5.95 5.94
CA GLY A 235 -11.10 -5.78 6.67
C GLY A 235 -12.08 -6.93 6.54
N GLY A 236 -11.69 -8.01 5.84
CA GLY A 236 -12.45 -9.25 5.77
C GLY A 236 -13.03 -9.57 4.38
N THR A 237 -13.35 -10.83 4.21
CA THR A 237 -13.89 -11.43 2.99
C THR A 237 -15.25 -12.03 3.27
N LYS A 238 -16.28 -11.54 2.60
CA LYS A 238 -17.62 -12.15 2.63
C LYS A 238 -17.69 -13.23 1.55
N MET A 239 -17.94 -14.46 1.94
CA MET A 239 -18.10 -15.59 1.03
C MET A 239 -19.59 -15.98 0.95
N THR A 240 -20.14 -16.01 -0.25
CA THR A 240 -21.46 -16.63 -0.56
C THR A 240 -21.24 -18.07 -1.02
N THR A 241 -22.20 -18.96 -0.78
CA THR A 241 -22.03 -20.42 -1.01
C THR A 241 -22.66 -20.91 -2.29
N ASP A 242 -23.63 -20.19 -2.88
CA ASP A 242 -24.29 -20.63 -4.09
C ASP A 242 -24.60 -19.43 -5.04
N PRO A 243 -23.75 -19.19 -6.03
CA PRO A 243 -22.41 -19.76 -6.27
C PRO A 243 -21.37 -19.27 -5.26
N VAL A 244 -20.25 -20.00 -5.15
CA VAL A 244 -19.14 -19.56 -4.29
C VAL A 244 -18.48 -18.30 -4.88
N ILE A 245 -18.62 -17.19 -4.17
CA ILE A 245 -18.09 -15.89 -4.56
C ILE A 245 -17.51 -15.20 -3.33
N TYR A 246 -16.37 -14.54 -3.52
CA TYR A 246 -15.67 -13.79 -2.49
C TYR A 246 -15.77 -12.30 -2.76
N HIS A 247 -16.22 -11.53 -1.76
CA HIS A 247 -16.37 -10.08 -1.82
C HIS A 247 -15.51 -9.40 -0.78
N SER A 248 -14.88 -8.31 -1.17
CA SER A 248 -14.22 -7.42 -0.21
C SER A 248 -15.26 -6.65 0.60
N ILE A 249 -15.18 -6.70 1.93
CA ILE A 249 -16.08 -5.94 2.82
C ILE A 249 -15.77 -4.44 2.75
N THR A 250 -14.51 -4.07 2.59
CA THR A 250 -14.05 -2.67 2.56
C THR A 250 -14.00 -2.08 1.15
N HIS A 251 -14.23 -2.90 0.12
CA HIS A 251 -14.14 -2.51 -1.30
C HIS A 251 -12.80 -1.88 -1.68
N GLU A 252 -11.74 -2.16 -0.90
CA GLU A 252 -10.41 -1.67 -1.23
C GLU A 252 -9.98 -2.20 -2.61
N TRP A 253 -9.18 -1.43 -3.33
CA TRP A 253 -8.98 -1.64 -4.78
C TRP A 253 -8.34 -3.00 -5.13
N ALA A 254 -7.44 -3.50 -4.29
CA ALA A 254 -6.89 -4.85 -4.47
C ALA A 254 -7.94 -5.94 -4.24
N GLY A 255 -8.85 -5.74 -3.28
CA GLY A 255 -9.98 -6.63 -3.03
C GLY A 255 -11.03 -6.60 -4.14
N LEU A 256 -11.35 -5.43 -4.69
CA LEU A 256 -12.20 -5.34 -5.89
C LEU A 256 -11.57 -6.07 -7.07
N LEU A 257 -10.26 -5.88 -7.29
CA LEU A 257 -9.52 -6.57 -8.34
C LEU A 257 -9.61 -8.09 -8.19
N GLY A 258 -9.39 -8.60 -6.97
CA GLY A 258 -9.53 -10.03 -6.65
C GLY A 258 -10.96 -10.55 -6.85
N SER A 259 -11.95 -9.82 -6.35
CA SER A 259 -13.38 -10.18 -6.45
C SER A 259 -13.86 -10.26 -7.90
N TYR A 260 -13.31 -9.42 -8.77
CA TYR A 260 -13.75 -9.30 -10.17
C TYR A 260 -12.81 -9.96 -11.19
N ARG A 261 -11.78 -10.69 -10.76
CA ARG A 261 -10.82 -11.35 -11.67
C ARG A 261 -11.45 -12.26 -12.73
N GLY A 262 -12.60 -12.86 -12.42
CA GLY A 262 -13.33 -13.73 -13.36
C GLY A 262 -13.93 -12.99 -14.57
N PHE A 263 -14.03 -11.65 -14.51
CA PHE A 263 -14.60 -10.86 -15.60
C PHE A 263 -13.58 -10.49 -16.70
N VAL A 264 -12.30 -10.84 -16.53
CA VAL A 264 -11.24 -10.60 -17.54
C VAL A 264 -11.61 -11.17 -18.91
N TYR A 265 -12.22 -12.35 -18.94
CA TYR A 265 -12.60 -13.06 -20.18
C TYR A 265 -14.09 -12.97 -20.49
N SER A 266 -14.84 -12.07 -19.85
CA SER A 266 -16.25 -11.88 -20.08
C SER A 266 -16.54 -10.72 -21.04
N ASN A 267 -17.77 -10.61 -21.51
CA ASN A 267 -18.24 -9.44 -22.26
C ASN A 267 -18.37 -8.18 -21.39
N PHE A 268 -18.17 -8.30 -20.07
CA PHE A 268 -18.30 -7.23 -19.07
C PHE A 268 -16.94 -6.82 -18.52
N THR A 269 -15.97 -6.63 -19.39
CA THR A 269 -14.56 -6.37 -19.03
C THR A 269 -14.36 -5.11 -18.19
N TRP A 270 -15.26 -4.12 -18.30
CA TRP A 270 -15.18 -2.88 -17.49
C TRP A 270 -15.23 -3.15 -15.98
N ILE A 271 -15.91 -4.24 -15.55
CA ILE A 271 -16.02 -4.61 -14.13
C ILE A 271 -14.64 -4.89 -13.54
N PHE A 272 -13.75 -5.53 -14.29
CA PHE A 272 -12.39 -5.81 -13.87
C PHE A 272 -11.42 -4.66 -14.20
N LEU A 273 -11.54 -4.06 -15.39
CA LEU A 273 -10.61 -3.03 -15.86
C LEU A 273 -10.66 -1.76 -15.00
N THR A 274 -11.83 -1.40 -14.50
CA THR A 274 -12.01 -0.20 -13.69
C THR A 274 -11.18 -0.24 -12.40
N PRO A 275 -11.29 -1.25 -11.51
CA PRO A 275 -10.44 -1.33 -10.34
C PRO A 275 -8.96 -1.63 -10.69
N LEU A 276 -8.69 -2.32 -11.79
CA LEU A 276 -7.32 -2.55 -12.25
C LEU A 276 -6.62 -1.23 -12.58
N ILE A 277 -7.24 -0.38 -13.38
CA ILE A 277 -6.67 0.92 -13.75
C ILE A 277 -6.46 1.79 -12.51
N ALA A 278 -7.44 1.87 -11.61
CA ALA A 278 -7.32 2.63 -10.37
C ALA A 278 -6.14 2.12 -9.52
N PHE A 279 -6.01 0.81 -9.36
CA PHE A 279 -4.94 0.21 -8.58
C PHE A 279 -3.55 0.42 -9.22
N VAL A 280 -3.43 0.23 -10.53
CA VAL A 280 -2.16 0.46 -11.27
C VAL A 280 -1.75 1.93 -11.20
N VAL A 281 -2.70 2.86 -11.33
CA VAL A 281 -2.43 4.30 -11.16
C VAL A 281 -1.94 4.60 -9.74
N ALA A 282 -2.54 4.00 -8.71
CA ALA A 282 -2.09 4.20 -7.34
C ALA A 282 -0.65 3.71 -7.13
N VAL A 283 -0.37 2.45 -7.48
CA VAL A 283 0.98 1.87 -7.37
C VAL A 283 2.01 2.69 -8.17
N GLY A 284 1.65 3.10 -9.39
CA GLY A 284 2.49 3.93 -10.26
C GLY A 284 2.78 5.30 -9.67
N SER A 285 1.78 5.93 -9.06
CA SER A 285 1.90 7.26 -8.43
C SER A 285 2.92 7.24 -7.29
N PHE A 286 2.82 6.28 -6.37
CA PHE A 286 3.78 6.13 -5.27
C PHE A 286 5.15 5.70 -5.78
N SER A 287 5.24 4.87 -6.83
CA SER A 287 6.51 4.49 -7.47
C SER A 287 7.23 5.68 -8.10
N LEU A 288 6.50 6.56 -8.80
CA LEU A 288 7.04 7.79 -9.37
C LEU A 288 7.51 8.74 -8.27
N LEU A 289 6.74 8.88 -7.18
CA LEU A 289 7.13 9.69 -6.05
C LEU A 289 8.42 9.16 -5.39
N ALA A 290 8.52 7.85 -5.13
CA ALA A 290 9.71 7.23 -4.57
C ALA A 290 10.96 7.44 -5.44
N LYS A 291 10.82 7.27 -6.76
CA LYS A 291 11.89 7.54 -7.73
C LYS A 291 12.30 9.01 -7.69
N GLY A 292 11.34 9.92 -7.74
CA GLY A 292 11.61 11.36 -7.74
C GLY A 292 12.28 11.86 -6.46
N LEU A 293 11.89 11.32 -5.30
CA LEU A 293 12.55 11.60 -4.01
C LEU A 293 14.00 11.11 -4.02
N ARG A 294 14.24 9.89 -4.50
CA ARG A 294 15.60 9.33 -4.61
C ARG A 294 16.49 10.21 -5.49
N GLU A 295 16.05 10.56 -6.68
CA GLU A 295 16.79 11.45 -7.60
C GLU A 295 17.07 12.81 -6.97
N LYS A 296 16.13 13.39 -6.23
CA LYS A 296 16.31 14.68 -5.55
C LYS A 296 17.39 14.62 -4.48
N PHE A 297 17.35 13.60 -3.63
CA PHE A 297 18.29 13.48 -2.51
C PHE A 297 19.70 13.08 -2.98
N GLU A 298 19.83 12.20 -3.98
CA GLU A 298 21.13 11.88 -4.59
C GLU A 298 21.81 13.13 -5.16
N GLN A 299 21.06 14.01 -5.86
CA GLN A 299 21.59 15.27 -6.36
C GLN A 299 22.06 16.23 -5.24
N THR A 300 21.47 16.16 -4.06
CA THR A 300 21.85 16.97 -2.90
C THR A 300 23.19 16.48 -2.34
N TYR A 301 23.40 15.19 -2.21
CA TYR A 301 24.66 14.60 -1.71
C TYR A 301 25.87 14.86 -2.63
N HIS A 302 25.67 14.84 -3.95
CA HIS A 302 26.75 15.18 -4.90
C HIS A 302 27.15 16.68 -4.90
N ARG A 303 26.36 17.55 -4.28
CA ARG A 303 26.63 19.01 -4.23
C ARG A 303 27.32 19.50 -2.98
N THR A 304 27.32 18.71 -1.94
CA THR A 304 28.11 18.94 -0.73
C THR A 304 29.24 17.93 -0.70
N PRO A 305 30.39 18.21 -1.42
CA PRO A 305 31.60 17.48 -1.13
C PRO A 305 31.93 17.79 0.32
N PHE A 306 32.19 16.75 1.08
CA PHE A 306 32.51 16.79 2.50
C PHE A 306 33.44 17.97 2.85
N ILE A 307 32.95 18.92 3.68
CA ILE A 307 33.78 19.80 4.47
C ILE A 307 34.11 19.06 5.78
#